data_9aab5d78d0e7d4f33c485aa1eae357b2
#
_entry.id   9aab5d78d0e7d4f33c485aa1eae357b2
#
_cell.length_a   1.000
_cell.length_b   1.000
_cell.length_c   1.000
_cell.angle_alpha   90.00
_cell.angle_beta   90.00
_cell.angle_gamma   90.00
#
_symmetry.space_group_name_H-M   'P 1'
#
loop_
_entity.id
_entity.type
_entity.pdbx_description
1 polymer ?
#
loop_
_entity_poly.entity_id
_entity_poly.type
_entity_poly.pdbx_seq_one_letter_code
_entity_poly.pdbx_strand_id
1 'polypeptide(L)'
;MLFDLKEYENKKVHFIGIGGVSMSGLAAILLNNQIQVTGSDFKESKNTEKLKNRGAVIFYGHHKENITDQDIVVYTAAIREDNEELQEARTKGIPTYDRAEFLGHLIKNFTNSIAVTGTHGKTSTTSMLSAISLADEKDPTILVGANLPLIGGNYRIGDSDFFITEACEYKASFMQFPGKVALILNVEADHLDYYRDLQHILDTFKAYIAVMPAGGTVVANADDPNMEYILQDAKVKVLPFGIHKGKLKAENITFDEMGRASFDAVLEGEILTTIHLKVPGEFNIYNALGAIGASLSSGISLEGIRKGLENYEGVDKRFQHLYTKNDITVLDDYAHHPGEIKNALDTVLKMKHNKIHVVFQSHTYTRTKALFNEFTECFDAMDTLLLLPIFAAREPDTGLVSSEELGDAIRKRNTVPTVNFTEFQDAAAYLKEIAKPGDIILTMGAGESVKVAEMLKLMLDVR
;
A
#
# COMPACT_ATOMS: atom_id res chain seq x y z
N MET A 1 -6.37 24.57 15.66
CA MET A 1 -5.72 24.18 16.95
C MET A 1 -4.79 23.04 16.61
N LEU A 2 -3.49 23.14 16.98
CA LEU A 2 -2.55 22.04 16.77
C LEU A 2 -2.85 20.98 17.83
N PHE A 3 -3.03 19.72 17.42
CA PHE A 3 -3.19 18.60 18.32
C PHE A 3 -1.80 18.24 18.89
N ASP A 4 -1.59 18.47 20.17
CA ASP A 4 -0.41 18.02 20.91
C ASP A 4 -0.83 16.83 21.79
N LEU A 5 -0.18 15.68 21.62
CA LEU A 5 -0.48 14.47 22.39
C LEU A 5 -0.48 14.73 23.91
N LYS A 6 0.43 15.58 24.40
CA LYS A 6 0.51 15.93 25.82
C LYS A 6 -0.66 16.78 26.32
N GLU A 7 -1.20 17.65 25.47
CA GLU A 7 -2.36 18.49 25.83
C GLU A 7 -3.66 17.68 25.86
N TYR A 8 -3.67 16.49 25.22
CA TYR A 8 -4.83 15.60 25.15
C TYR A 8 -4.78 14.42 26.13
N GLU A 9 -3.79 14.36 26.99
CA GLU A 9 -3.76 13.38 28.08
C GLU A 9 -5.09 13.46 28.88
N ASN A 10 -5.76 12.31 29.03
CA ASN A 10 -7.10 12.18 29.65
C ASN A 10 -8.28 12.83 28.85
N LYS A 11 -8.06 13.32 27.64
CA LYS A 11 -9.13 13.76 26.75
C LYS A 11 -9.84 12.58 26.10
N LYS A 12 -11.03 12.82 25.54
CA LYS A 12 -11.86 11.82 24.88
C LYS A 12 -11.88 12.06 23.37
N VAL A 13 -11.47 11.09 22.59
CA VAL A 13 -11.53 11.14 21.12
C VAL A 13 -12.42 10.02 20.58
N HIS A 14 -13.36 10.39 19.72
CA HIS A 14 -14.26 9.44 19.07
C HIS A 14 -13.85 9.22 17.61
N PHE A 15 -13.85 7.95 17.16
CA PHE A 15 -13.52 7.59 15.79
C PHE A 15 -14.74 7.00 15.07
N ILE A 16 -15.23 7.66 14.01
CA ILE A 16 -16.29 7.14 13.15
C ILE A 16 -15.64 6.27 12.05
N GLY A 17 -15.89 4.96 12.05
CA GLY A 17 -15.21 3.96 11.21
C GLY A 17 -13.88 3.49 11.80
N ILE A 18 -13.85 3.27 13.13
CA ILE A 18 -12.63 2.95 13.90
C ILE A 18 -11.92 1.67 13.46
N GLY A 19 -12.64 0.67 12.93
CA GLY A 19 -12.08 -0.61 12.46
C GLY A 19 -11.30 -0.54 11.15
N GLY A 20 -11.34 0.60 10.45
CA GLY A 20 -10.56 0.83 9.24
C GLY A 20 -9.05 0.68 9.48
N VAL A 21 -8.30 0.22 8.45
CA VAL A 21 -6.85 -0.06 8.56
C VAL A 21 -6.09 1.12 9.17
N SER A 22 -6.19 2.31 8.60
CA SER A 22 -5.50 3.50 9.10
C SER A 22 -6.11 4.05 10.39
N MET A 23 -7.45 4.02 10.52
CA MET A 23 -8.16 4.54 11.70
C MET A 23 -7.78 3.79 12.97
N SER A 24 -7.68 2.46 12.89
CA SER A 24 -7.30 1.62 14.03
C SER A 24 -5.88 1.91 14.54
N GLY A 25 -4.95 2.24 13.62
CA GLY A 25 -3.61 2.66 14.00
C GLY A 25 -3.60 3.99 14.75
N LEU A 26 -4.34 5.00 14.25
CA LEU A 26 -4.46 6.30 14.92
C LEU A 26 -5.09 6.15 16.33
N ALA A 27 -6.17 5.37 16.44
CA ALA A 27 -6.82 5.08 17.71
C ALA A 27 -5.85 4.40 18.71
N ALA A 28 -5.05 3.45 18.24
CA ALA A 28 -4.07 2.75 19.07
C ALA A 28 -2.94 3.67 19.57
N ILE A 29 -2.48 4.63 18.75
CA ILE A 29 -1.49 5.64 19.19
C ILE A 29 -2.06 6.48 20.31
N LEU A 30 -3.33 6.91 20.22
CA LEU A 30 -3.97 7.69 21.28
C LEU A 30 -4.09 6.91 22.58
N LEU A 31 -4.54 5.65 22.51
CA LEU A 31 -4.63 4.76 23.69
C LEU A 31 -3.27 4.57 24.38
N ASN A 32 -2.19 4.45 23.62
CA ASN A 32 -0.84 4.34 24.16
C ASN A 32 -0.40 5.63 24.91
N ASN A 33 -0.94 6.77 24.50
CA ASN A 33 -0.70 8.06 25.14
C ASN A 33 -1.77 8.44 26.16
N GLN A 34 -2.45 7.46 26.77
CA GLN A 34 -3.46 7.62 27.83
C GLN A 34 -4.67 8.49 27.44
N ILE A 35 -4.88 8.70 26.16
CA ILE A 35 -6.06 9.41 25.63
C ILE A 35 -7.23 8.41 25.55
N GLN A 36 -8.38 8.80 26.09
CA GLN A 36 -9.57 7.94 26.05
C GLN A 36 -10.12 7.84 24.64
N VAL A 37 -10.31 6.63 24.15
CA VAL A 37 -10.81 6.38 22.79
C VAL A 37 -12.15 5.70 22.85
N THR A 38 -13.12 6.31 22.18
CA THR A 38 -14.37 5.68 21.78
C THR A 38 -14.43 5.60 20.26
N GLY A 39 -15.31 4.77 19.71
CA GLY A 39 -15.49 4.76 18.26
C GLY A 39 -16.62 3.86 17.81
N SER A 40 -17.05 4.05 16.58
CA SER A 40 -18.09 3.26 15.94
C SER A 40 -17.60 2.57 14.67
N ASP A 41 -18.20 1.43 14.35
CA ASP A 41 -18.03 0.74 13.07
C ASP A 41 -19.33 -0.04 12.73
N PHE A 42 -19.50 -0.43 11.47
CA PHE A 42 -20.68 -1.21 11.08
C PHE A 42 -20.70 -2.62 11.68
N LYS A 43 -19.53 -3.26 11.83
CA LYS A 43 -19.40 -4.65 12.30
C LYS A 43 -18.11 -4.87 13.07
N GLU A 44 -18.13 -5.96 13.84
CA GLU A 44 -16.93 -6.44 14.51
C GLU A 44 -15.84 -6.88 13.51
N SER A 45 -14.59 -6.64 13.87
CA SER A 45 -13.42 -6.98 13.07
C SER A 45 -12.22 -7.24 13.97
N LYS A 46 -11.17 -7.88 13.43
CA LYS A 46 -9.90 -8.07 14.16
C LYS A 46 -9.32 -6.75 14.70
N ASN A 47 -9.51 -5.65 13.98
CA ASN A 47 -9.02 -4.34 14.41
C ASN A 47 -9.83 -3.80 15.59
N THR A 48 -11.17 -3.90 15.53
CA THR A 48 -12.02 -3.46 16.65
C THR A 48 -11.79 -4.29 17.90
N GLU A 49 -11.60 -5.62 17.78
CA GLU A 49 -11.24 -6.49 18.91
C GLU A 49 -9.89 -6.08 19.55
N LYS A 50 -8.86 -5.85 18.71
CA LYS A 50 -7.54 -5.41 19.19
C LYS A 50 -7.64 -4.08 19.97
N LEU A 51 -8.46 -3.14 19.51
CA LEU A 51 -8.66 -1.85 20.19
C LEU A 51 -9.45 -1.99 21.47
N LYS A 52 -10.51 -2.82 21.51
CA LYS A 52 -11.22 -3.16 22.77
C LYS A 52 -10.26 -3.71 23.82
N ASN A 53 -9.39 -4.64 23.43
CA ASN A 53 -8.40 -5.24 24.34
C ASN A 53 -7.36 -4.23 24.85
N ARG A 54 -7.22 -3.07 24.20
CA ARG A 54 -6.39 -1.93 24.62
C ARG A 54 -7.17 -0.87 25.40
N GLY A 55 -8.47 -1.06 25.64
CA GLY A 55 -9.29 -0.17 26.44
C GLY A 55 -10.19 0.79 25.65
N ALA A 56 -10.30 0.66 24.32
CA ALA A 56 -11.26 1.44 23.56
C ALA A 56 -12.71 0.98 23.82
N VAL A 57 -13.65 1.94 23.88
CA VAL A 57 -15.09 1.66 23.89
C VAL A 57 -15.62 1.71 22.46
N ILE A 58 -16.13 0.60 21.95
CA ILE A 58 -16.56 0.46 20.55
C ILE A 58 -18.04 0.19 20.46
N PHE A 59 -18.71 0.99 19.64
CA PHE A 59 -20.13 0.87 19.29
C PHE A 59 -20.28 0.23 17.90
N TYR A 60 -21.29 -0.59 17.71
CA TYR A 60 -21.65 -1.14 16.40
C TYR A 60 -22.92 -0.46 15.87
N GLY A 61 -22.77 0.16 14.69
CA GLY A 61 -23.73 1.10 14.12
C GLY A 61 -23.35 2.57 14.41
N HIS A 62 -23.74 3.44 13.48
CA HIS A 62 -23.49 4.88 13.57
C HIS A 62 -24.76 5.57 14.08
N HIS A 63 -24.80 5.88 15.37
CA HIS A 63 -25.95 6.50 16.02
C HIS A 63 -25.53 7.78 16.74
N LYS A 64 -26.36 8.82 16.65
CA LYS A 64 -26.08 10.12 17.29
C LYS A 64 -25.84 10.01 18.80
N GLU A 65 -26.42 9.01 19.46
CA GLU A 65 -26.26 8.72 20.90
C GLU A 65 -24.83 8.30 21.28
N ASN A 66 -24.01 7.88 20.32
CA ASN A 66 -22.60 7.57 20.53
C ASN A 66 -21.77 8.84 20.79
N ILE A 67 -22.28 10.00 20.38
CA ILE A 67 -21.64 11.30 20.60
C ILE A 67 -22.20 11.95 21.85
N THR A 68 -21.38 11.98 22.89
CA THR A 68 -21.75 12.50 24.24
C THR A 68 -20.93 13.74 24.62
N ASP A 69 -19.76 13.53 25.19
CA ASP A 69 -18.87 14.54 25.79
C ASP A 69 -17.42 14.44 25.26
N GLN A 70 -17.27 14.00 24.03
CA GLN A 70 -15.97 13.88 23.40
C GLN A 70 -15.36 15.27 23.11
N ASP A 71 -14.04 15.36 23.23
CA ASP A 71 -13.28 16.59 22.94
C ASP A 71 -13.00 16.73 21.43
N ILE A 72 -12.93 15.59 20.70
CA ILE A 72 -12.64 15.52 19.27
C ILE A 72 -13.40 14.34 18.64
N VAL A 73 -13.83 14.51 17.39
CA VAL A 73 -14.32 13.43 16.54
C VAL A 73 -13.47 13.32 15.29
N VAL A 74 -12.99 12.10 15.00
CA VAL A 74 -12.21 11.77 13.80
C VAL A 74 -13.01 10.83 12.92
N TYR A 75 -13.13 11.13 11.62
CA TYR A 75 -13.91 10.31 10.70
C TYR A 75 -13.12 9.88 9.46
N THR A 76 -13.44 8.69 8.95
CA THR A 76 -12.83 8.21 7.71
C THR A 76 -13.50 8.81 6.49
N ALA A 77 -12.75 8.97 5.39
CA ALA A 77 -13.26 9.47 4.10
C ALA A 77 -14.43 8.64 3.50
N ALA A 78 -14.70 7.46 4.08
CA ALA A 78 -15.83 6.61 3.70
C ALA A 78 -17.16 7.06 4.32
N ILE A 79 -17.12 7.91 5.33
CA ILE A 79 -18.30 8.47 6.01
C ILE A 79 -18.88 9.60 5.15
N ARG A 80 -20.18 9.53 4.93
CA ARG A 80 -20.91 10.55 4.18
C ARG A 80 -21.25 11.72 5.10
N GLU A 81 -21.47 12.89 4.50
CA GLU A 81 -21.84 14.12 5.22
C GLU A 81 -23.17 13.99 6.00
N ASP A 82 -24.07 13.08 5.60
CA ASP A 82 -25.34 12.81 6.26
C ASP A 82 -25.24 11.81 7.44
N ASN A 83 -24.03 11.39 7.84
CA ASN A 83 -23.84 10.48 8.96
C ASN A 83 -24.31 11.10 10.29
N GLU A 84 -25.13 10.37 11.04
CA GLU A 84 -25.77 10.86 12.28
C GLU A 84 -24.74 11.29 13.35
N GLU A 85 -23.66 10.54 13.54
CA GLU A 85 -22.62 10.89 14.51
C GLU A 85 -21.86 12.15 14.10
N LEU A 86 -21.52 12.28 12.81
CA LEU A 86 -20.83 13.47 12.29
C LEU A 86 -21.68 14.71 12.43
N GLN A 87 -23.00 14.62 12.12
CA GLN A 87 -23.95 15.72 12.29
C GLN A 87 -24.14 16.10 13.76
N GLU A 88 -24.24 15.12 14.65
CA GLU A 88 -24.40 15.37 16.09
C GLU A 88 -23.15 16.05 16.68
N ALA A 89 -21.94 15.60 16.28
CA ALA A 89 -20.69 16.22 16.72
C ALA A 89 -20.62 17.71 16.30
N ARG A 90 -20.99 18.01 15.05
CA ARG A 90 -21.05 19.39 14.55
C ARG A 90 -22.11 20.23 15.27
N THR A 91 -23.28 19.65 15.55
CA THR A 91 -24.35 20.31 16.28
C THR A 91 -23.92 20.67 17.69
N LYS A 92 -23.16 19.80 18.34
CA LYS A 92 -22.59 20.06 19.67
C LYS A 92 -21.35 20.97 19.66
N GLY A 93 -20.88 21.38 18.48
CA GLY A 93 -19.67 22.20 18.34
C GLY A 93 -18.37 21.46 18.68
N ILE A 94 -18.38 20.12 18.64
CA ILE A 94 -17.20 19.31 18.87
C ILE A 94 -16.29 19.41 17.62
N PRO A 95 -14.99 19.71 17.74
CA PRO A 95 -14.07 19.71 16.61
C PRO A 95 -14.08 18.37 15.87
N THR A 96 -14.28 18.42 14.56
CA THR A 96 -14.28 17.23 13.69
C THR A 96 -13.15 17.30 12.70
N TYR A 97 -12.39 16.25 12.57
CA TYR A 97 -11.27 16.13 11.62
C TYR A 97 -11.45 14.91 10.73
N ASP A 98 -11.15 15.05 9.44
CA ASP A 98 -10.96 13.86 8.64
C ASP A 98 -9.68 13.12 9.05
N ARG A 99 -9.57 11.86 8.64
CA ARG A 99 -8.42 11.00 8.98
C ARG A 99 -7.07 11.63 8.59
N ALA A 100 -6.99 12.28 7.42
CA ALA A 100 -5.71 12.80 6.91
C ALA A 100 -5.31 14.06 7.68
N GLU A 101 -6.27 14.93 7.97
CA GLU A 101 -6.06 16.13 8.79
C GLU A 101 -5.60 15.74 10.21
N PHE A 102 -6.26 14.76 10.81
CA PHE A 102 -5.89 14.26 12.14
C PHE A 102 -4.50 13.62 12.15
N LEU A 103 -4.15 12.81 11.13
CA LEU A 103 -2.81 12.27 10.96
C LEU A 103 -1.78 13.40 10.83
N GLY A 104 -2.11 14.47 10.10
CA GLY A 104 -1.24 15.64 9.97
C GLY A 104 -0.95 16.35 11.29
N HIS A 105 -1.93 16.40 12.18
CA HIS A 105 -1.73 16.92 13.53
C HIS A 105 -0.86 15.96 14.38
N LEU A 106 -1.10 14.66 14.24
CA LEU A 106 -0.38 13.65 15.01
C LEU A 106 1.10 13.57 14.63
N ILE A 107 1.43 13.59 13.34
CA ILE A 107 2.81 13.44 12.86
C ILE A 107 3.73 14.58 13.31
N LYS A 108 3.19 15.76 13.60
CA LYS A 108 3.95 16.90 14.11
C LYS A 108 4.53 16.67 15.52
N ASN A 109 4.08 15.66 16.25
CA ASN A 109 4.64 15.26 17.53
C ASN A 109 5.94 14.42 17.38
N PHE A 110 6.30 14.05 16.14
CA PHE A 110 7.47 13.23 15.86
C PHE A 110 8.49 14.04 15.05
N THR A 111 9.72 14.15 15.58
CA THR A 111 10.78 14.95 14.94
C THR A 111 11.42 14.24 13.75
N ASN A 112 11.36 12.91 13.73
CA ASN A 112 11.89 12.04 12.67
C ASN A 112 10.75 11.33 11.93
N SER A 113 10.03 12.06 11.10
CA SER A 113 8.89 11.51 10.36
C SER A 113 9.26 11.26 8.89
N ILE A 114 8.94 10.05 8.40
CA ILE A 114 9.11 9.63 7.01
C ILE A 114 7.73 9.40 6.40
N ALA A 115 7.42 10.15 5.35
CA ALA A 115 6.19 10.04 4.58
C ALA A 115 6.50 9.46 3.20
N VAL A 116 5.97 8.27 2.89
CA VAL A 116 6.19 7.58 1.61
C VAL A 116 5.02 7.82 0.69
N THR A 117 5.27 8.47 -0.44
CA THR A 117 4.25 8.81 -1.44
C THR A 117 4.65 8.37 -2.86
N GLY A 118 3.73 8.50 -3.79
CA GLY A 118 3.86 8.10 -5.18
C GLY A 118 2.69 7.24 -5.62
N THR A 119 2.51 7.05 -6.91
CA THR A 119 1.40 6.27 -7.44
C THR A 119 1.52 4.81 -7.01
N HIS A 120 2.70 4.20 -7.15
CA HIS A 120 2.96 2.79 -6.87
C HIS A 120 4.10 2.59 -5.87
N GLY A 121 4.12 1.42 -5.19
CA GLY A 121 5.22 1.01 -4.31
C GLY A 121 5.15 1.51 -2.87
N LYS A 122 4.23 2.41 -2.50
CA LYS A 122 4.10 3.01 -1.16
C LYS A 122 4.16 1.97 -0.03
N THR A 123 3.28 0.99 -0.06
CA THR A 123 3.16 -0.04 0.98
C THR A 123 4.43 -0.88 1.11
N SER A 124 4.99 -1.34 -0.01
CA SER A 124 6.23 -2.13 -0.01
C SER A 124 7.41 -1.34 0.56
N THR A 125 7.55 -0.07 0.14
CA THR A 125 8.64 0.79 0.61
C THR A 125 8.48 1.19 2.08
N THR A 126 7.25 1.49 2.53
CA THR A 126 6.97 1.73 3.95
C THR A 126 7.30 0.50 4.79
N SER A 127 7.03 -0.69 4.27
CA SER A 127 7.36 -1.95 4.93
C SER A 127 8.88 -2.23 4.95
N MET A 128 9.61 -1.90 3.88
CA MET A 128 11.09 -1.95 3.86
C MET A 128 11.68 -0.98 4.89
N LEU A 129 11.21 0.26 4.93
CA LEU A 129 11.61 1.25 5.94
C LEU A 129 11.34 0.78 7.37
N SER A 130 10.20 0.11 7.57
CA SER A 130 9.87 -0.48 8.86
C SER A 130 10.87 -1.55 9.27
N ALA A 131 11.23 -2.46 8.34
CA ALA A 131 12.23 -3.50 8.56
C ALA A 131 13.62 -2.91 8.86
N ILE A 132 14.02 -1.90 8.10
CA ILE A 132 15.29 -1.17 8.30
C ILE A 132 15.34 -0.51 9.69
N SER A 133 14.29 0.24 10.03
CA SER A 133 14.26 1.00 11.30
C SER A 133 14.24 0.09 12.53
N LEU A 134 13.54 -1.06 12.44
CA LEU A 134 13.54 -2.07 13.49
C LEU A 134 14.90 -2.79 13.59
N ALA A 135 15.56 -3.08 12.47
CA ALA A 135 16.89 -3.67 12.45
C ALA A 135 17.98 -2.73 13.02
N ASP A 136 17.76 -1.40 12.93
CA ASP A 136 18.60 -0.35 13.51
C ASP A 136 18.15 0.06 14.95
N GLU A 137 17.25 -0.72 15.54
CA GLU A 137 16.76 -0.53 16.93
C GLU A 137 16.17 0.88 17.19
N LYS A 138 15.60 1.53 16.15
CA LYS A 138 15.02 2.90 16.28
C LYS A 138 13.69 2.94 16.99
N ASP A 139 13.05 1.81 17.23
CA ASP A 139 11.74 1.69 17.89
C ASP A 139 10.65 2.63 17.31
N PRO A 140 10.37 2.58 15.98
CA PRO A 140 9.48 3.52 15.33
C PRO A 140 7.99 3.26 15.60
N THR A 141 7.18 4.32 15.58
CA THR A 141 5.75 4.22 15.32
C THR A 141 5.52 4.09 13.81
N ILE A 142 4.76 3.09 13.40
CA ILE A 142 4.56 2.71 12.00
C ILE A 142 3.07 2.65 11.68
N LEU A 143 2.68 3.25 10.55
CA LEU A 143 1.36 3.08 9.93
C LEU A 143 1.56 2.62 8.48
N VAL A 144 1.11 1.42 8.15
CA VAL A 144 1.23 0.82 6.81
C VAL A 144 -0.14 0.41 6.28
N GLY A 145 -0.35 0.51 4.97
CA GLY A 145 -1.64 0.28 4.33
C GLY A 145 -2.08 -1.18 4.20
N ALA A 146 -1.22 -2.13 4.58
CA ALA A 146 -1.51 -3.57 4.54
C ALA A 146 -1.02 -4.27 5.80
N ASN A 147 -1.34 -5.57 5.94
CA ASN A 147 -0.80 -6.38 7.02
C ASN A 147 0.68 -6.69 6.76
N LEU A 148 1.54 -6.20 7.64
CA LEU A 148 2.98 -6.47 7.63
C LEU A 148 3.30 -7.54 8.69
N PRO A 149 3.65 -8.77 8.29
CA PRO A 149 3.91 -9.87 9.23
C PRO A 149 4.96 -9.52 10.29
N LEU A 150 5.98 -8.77 9.91
CA LEU A 150 7.09 -8.33 10.79
C LEU A 150 6.60 -7.60 12.05
N ILE A 151 5.48 -6.86 11.97
CA ILE A 151 4.90 -6.13 13.11
C ILE A 151 3.57 -6.72 13.58
N GLY A 152 3.13 -7.85 13.00
CA GLY A 152 1.89 -8.54 13.36
C GLY A 152 0.61 -7.75 13.04
N GLY A 153 0.66 -6.84 12.05
CA GLY A 153 -0.49 -6.02 11.70
C GLY A 153 -0.15 -4.88 10.74
N ASN A 154 -1.02 -3.89 10.73
CA ASN A 154 -0.90 -2.70 9.87
C ASN A 154 -0.40 -1.46 10.61
N TYR A 155 -0.12 -1.58 11.89
CA TYR A 155 0.49 -0.53 12.71
C TYR A 155 1.36 -1.12 13.82
N ARG A 156 2.34 -0.35 14.24
CA ARG A 156 3.15 -0.56 15.44
C ARG A 156 3.26 0.77 16.18
N ILE A 157 3.27 0.72 17.51
CA ILE A 157 3.52 1.89 18.33
C ILE A 157 4.90 1.69 18.96
N GLY A 158 5.80 2.62 18.69
CA GLY A 158 7.12 2.70 19.31
C GLY A 158 7.20 3.86 20.30
N ASP A 159 8.21 3.84 21.14
CA ASP A 159 8.44 4.87 22.18
C ASP A 159 9.42 5.96 21.71
N SER A 160 9.95 5.86 20.47
CA SER A 160 10.87 6.86 19.94
C SER A 160 10.14 7.99 19.19
N ASP A 161 10.89 8.99 18.76
CA ASP A 161 10.42 10.10 17.93
C ASP A 161 10.37 9.77 16.41
N PHE A 162 10.57 8.49 16.03
CA PHE A 162 10.45 8.03 14.66
C PHE A 162 9.00 7.69 14.30
N PHE A 163 8.55 8.23 13.18
CA PHE A 163 7.23 7.94 12.61
C PHE A 163 7.36 7.61 11.13
N ILE A 164 6.84 6.45 10.73
CA ILE A 164 6.87 5.99 9.33
C ILE A 164 5.45 5.76 8.86
N THR A 165 5.05 6.41 7.77
CA THR A 165 3.69 6.27 7.22
C THR A 165 3.66 6.35 5.71
N GLU A 166 2.63 5.72 5.14
CA GLU A 166 2.24 6.00 3.77
C GLU A 166 1.54 7.36 3.68
N ALA A 167 1.84 8.10 2.64
CA ALA A 167 1.27 9.40 2.32
C ALA A 167 0.52 9.30 0.98
N CYS A 168 -0.77 8.93 1.05
CA CYS A 168 -1.60 8.71 -0.13
C CYS A 168 -1.93 10.04 -0.80
N GLU A 169 -1.72 10.11 -2.11
CA GLU A 169 -2.02 11.27 -2.94
C GLU A 169 -3.51 11.46 -3.23
N TYR A 170 -4.33 10.41 -3.04
CA TYR A 170 -5.77 10.47 -3.29
C TYR A 170 -6.44 11.61 -2.52
N LYS A 171 -7.24 12.42 -3.24
CA LYS A 171 -7.87 13.65 -2.73
C LYS A 171 -6.88 14.64 -2.10
N ALA A 172 -5.61 14.62 -2.57
CA ALA A 172 -4.53 15.45 -2.05
C ALA A 172 -4.32 15.30 -0.52
N SER A 173 -4.72 14.17 0.08
CA SER A 173 -4.72 13.98 1.53
C SER A 173 -3.31 14.06 2.13
N PHE A 174 -2.26 13.70 1.38
CA PHE A 174 -0.86 13.80 1.81
C PHE A 174 -0.42 15.25 2.11
N MET A 175 -1.11 16.26 1.56
CA MET A 175 -0.84 17.67 1.84
C MET A 175 -0.96 18.03 3.33
N GLN A 176 -1.72 17.24 4.08
CA GLN A 176 -1.96 17.47 5.51
C GLN A 176 -0.79 17.03 6.39
N PHE A 177 0.07 16.12 5.92
CA PHE A 177 1.14 15.53 6.74
C PHE A 177 2.48 15.42 5.98
N PRO A 178 3.08 16.55 5.61
CA PRO A 178 4.42 16.53 5.07
C PRO A 178 5.40 16.03 6.12
N GLY A 179 6.05 14.88 5.88
CA GLY A 179 7.08 14.35 6.77
C GLY A 179 8.34 15.20 6.79
N LYS A 180 9.21 14.98 7.78
CA LYS A 180 10.58 15.53 7.79
C LYS A 180 11.38 15.01 6.59
N VAL A 181 11.15 13.73 6.24
CA VAL A 181 11.60 13.13 4.99
C VAL A 181 10.37 12.75 4.18
N ALA A 182 10.26 13.27 2.96
CA ALA A 182 9.27 12.88 1.97
C ALA A 182 9.95 12.00 0.92
N LEU A 183 9.48 10.78 0.77
CA LEU A 183 9.94 9.85 -0.27
C LEU A 183 8.91 9.79 -1.39
N ILE A 184 9.31 10.18 -2.61
CA ILE A 184 8.47 10.16 -3.81
C ILE A 184 8.99 9.08 -4.75
N LEU A 185 8.20 8.00 -4.95
CA LEU A 185 8.62 6.81 -5.71
C LEU A 185 8.42 6.99 -7.22
N ASN A 186 7.23 7.42 -7.62
CA ASN A 186 6.83 7.62 -9.00
C ASN A 186 5.53 8.44 -9.05
N VAL A 187 5.25 9.06 -10.20
CA VAL A 187 4.02 9.84 -10.37
C VAL A 187 3.44 9.56 -11.76
N GLU A 188 2.28 8.93 -11.80
CA GLU A 188 1.54 8.59 -12.99
C GLU A 188 0.10 9.11 -12.91
N ALA A 189 -0.64 9.02 -14.04
CA ALA A 189 -2.04 9.39 -14.07
C ALA A 189 -2.88 8.34 -13.35
N ASP A 190 -3.29 8.62 -12.13
CA ASP A 190 -4.20 7.82 -11.32
C ASP A 190 -5.22 8.72 -10.61
N HIS A 191 -6.25 8.12 -10.02
CA HIS A 191 -7.30 8.86 -9.29
C HIS A 191 -7.96 9.99 -10.11
N LEU A 192 -8.24 9.74 -11.40
CA LEU A 192 -8.86 10.70 -12.32
C LEU A 192 -10.34 10.98 -11.99
N ASP A 193 -10.90 10.32 -10.99
CA ASP A 193 -12.16 10.68 -10.34
C ASP A 193 -12.03 11.95 -9.46
N TYR A 194 -10.82 12.29 -9.04
CA TYR A 194 -10.49 13.48 -8.27
C TYR A 194 -9.60 14.47 -9.06
N TYR A 195 -8.51 13.98 -9.67
CA TYR A 195 -7.60 14.80 -10.46
C TYR A 195 -8.13 14.96 -11.90
N ARG A 196 -7.99 16.15 -12.45
CA ARG A 196 -8.44 16.43 -13.83
C ARG A 196 -7.58 15.71 -14.87
N ASP A 197 -6.27 15.66 -14.63
CA ASP A 197 -5.25 15.16 -15.55
C ASP A 197 -3.91 14.96 -14.80
N LEU A 198 -2.92 14.43 -15.51
CA LEU A 198 -1.56 14.25 -14.97
C LEU A 198 -0.95 15.58 -14.50
N GLN A 199 -1.17 16.69 -15.21
CA GLN A 199 -0.61 17.99 -14.83
C GLN A 199 -1.13 18.42 -13.46
N HIS A 200 -2.41 18.23 -13.17
CA HIS A 200 -2.97 18.54 -11.86
C HIS A 200 -2.34 17.70 -10.74
N ILE A 201 -2.00 16.44 -11.03
CA ILE A 201 -1.27 15.56 -10.08
C ILE A 201 0.13 16.14 -9.84
N LEU A 202 0.87 16.47 -10.90
CA LEU A 202 2.23 17.01 -10.81
C LEU A 202 2.27 18.34 -10.01
N ASP A 203 1.32 19.24 -10.27
CA ASP A 203 1.16 20.50 -9.54
C ASP A 203 0.90 20.25 -8.04
N THR A 204 0.12 19.23 -7.72
CA THR A 204 -0.18 18.83 -6.34
C THR A 204 1.06 18.29 -5.63
N PHE A 205 1.88 17.45 -6.29
CA PHE A 205 3.16 16.99 -5.75
C PHE A 205 4.16 18.14 -5.55
N LYS A 206 4.22 19.07 -6.51
CA LYS A 206 5.05 20.30 -6.38
C LYS A 206 4.60 21.14 -5.18
N ALA A 207 3.29 21.32 -4.98
CA ALA A 207 2.73 22.00 -3.82
C ALA A 207 3.02 21.25 -2.50
N TYR A 208 2.99 19.91 -2.51
CA TYR A 208 3.34 19.09 -1.35
C TYR A 208 4.78 19.35 -0.88
N ILE A 209 5.74 19.44 -1.81
CA ILE A 209 7.13 19.76 -1.48
C ILE A 209 7.24 21.16 -0.89
N ALA A 210 6.47 22.12 -1.39
CA ALA A 210 6.50 23.50 -0.93
C ALA A 210 6.03 23.68 0.53
N VAL A 211 5.19 22.77 1.04
CA VAL A 211 4.69 22.80 2.44
C VAL A 211 5.54 21.97 3.40
N MET A 212 6.62 21.33 2.95
CA MET A 212 7.51 20.57 3.81
C MET A 212 8.18 21.45 4.88
N PRO A 213 8.46 20.89 6.07
CA PRO A 213 9.09 21.63 7.15
C PRO A 213 10.52 22.09 6.77
N ALA A 214 10.94 23.23 7.29
CA ALA A 214 12.29 23.74 7.09
C ALA A 214 13.35 22.70 7.52
N GLY A 215 14.38 22.52 6.69
CA GLY A 215 15.41 21.48 6.90
C GLY A 215 14.92 20.06 6.62
N GLY A 216 13.77 19.90 5.99
CA GLY A 216 13.30 18.61 5.46
C GLY A 216 14.12 18.12 4.27
N THR A 217 13.91 16.86 3.89
CA THR A 217 14.57 16.23 2.74
C THR A 217 13.54 15.54 1.86
N VAL A 218 13.59 15.78 0.55
CA VAL A 218 12.88 14.98 -0.45
C VAL A 218 13.84 13.94 -1.00
N VAL A 219 13.43 12.69 -0.93
CA VAL A 219 14.08 11.56 -1.59
C VAL A 219 13.22 11.20 -2.80
N ALA A 220 13.74 11.33 -4.02
CA ALA A 220 12.92 11.28 -5.23
C ALA A 220 13.54 10.40 -6.31
N ASN A 221 12.72 9.64 -7.01
CA ASN A 221 13.15 8.77 -8.10
C ASN A 221 13.51 9.60 -9.35
N ALA A 222 14.81 9.74 -9.63
CA ALA A 222 15.33 10.52 -10.74
C ALA A 222 15.12 9.87 -12.13
N ASP A 223 14.75 8.59 -12.16
CA ASP A 223 14.41 7.89 -13.41
C ASP A 223 12.97 8.18 -13.86
N ASP A 224 12.11 8.66 -12.96
CA ASP A 224 10.76 9.11 -13.32
C ASP A 224 10.85 10.48 -14.05
N PRO A 225 10.37 10.57 -15.30
CA PRO A 225 10.48 11.80 -16.10
C PRO A 225 9.72 12.99 -15.49
N ASN A 226 8.76 12.76 -14.63
CA ASN A 226 7.95 13.81 -14.00
C ASN A 226 8.65 14.49 -12.82
N MET A 227 9.72 13.87 -12.28
CA MET A 227 10.43 14.40 -11.10
C MET A 227 11.12 15.72 -11.36
N GLU A 228 11.63 15.98 -12.57
CA GLU A 228 12.25 17.25 -12.92
C GLU A 228 11.29 18.42 -12.71
N TYR A 229 10.06 18.29 -13.18
CA TYR A 229 9.01 19.30 -12.99
C TYR A 229 8.63 19.46 -11.52
N ILE A 230 8.44 18.38 -10.80
CA ILE A 230 8.01 18.38 -9.40
C ILE A 230 9.06 19.05 -8.49
N LEU A 231 10.34 18.82 -8.77
CA LEU A 231 11.45 19.30 -7.95
C LEU A 231 11.95 20.70 -8.31
N GLN A 232 11.47 21.29 -9.41
CA GLN A 232 12.02 22.51 -10.02
C GLN A 232 12.26 23.67 -9.06
N ASP A 233 11.38 23.88 -8.06
CA ASP A 233 11.47 24.99 -7.11
C ASP A 233 11.62 24.52 -5.65
N ALA A 234 12.10 23.31 -5.45
CA ALA A 234 12.24 22.71 -4.11
C ALA A 234 13.22 23.53 -3.25
N LYS A 235 12.74 24.01 -2.10
CA LYS A 235 13.54 24.76 -1.11
C LYS A 235 14.14 23.88 -0.01
N VAL A 236 13.84 22.59 -0.05
CA VAL A 236 14.35 21.58 0.87
C VAL A 236 15.51 20.80 0.24
N LYS A 237 16.22 20.01 1.02
CA LYS A 237 17.26 19.13 0.46
C LYS A 237 16.62 18.10 -0.47
N VAL A 238 17.30 17.79 -1.58
CA VAL A 238 16.87 16.75 -2.52
C VAL A 238 17.95 15.70 -2.61
N LEU A 239 17.57 14.44 -2.36
CA LEU A 239 18.39 13.26 -2.61
C LEU A 239 17.76 12.46 -3.76
N PRO A 240 18.20 12.66 -5.00
CA PRO A 240 17.69 11.89 -6.13
C PRO A 240 18.27 10.47 -6.12
N PHE A 241 17.40 9.46 -6.33
CA PHE A 241 17.80 8.07 -6.47
C PHE A 241 17.28 7.46 -7.78
N GLY A 242 17.88 6.36 -8.22
CA GLY A 242 17.42 5.61 -9.40
C GLY A 242 18.39 4.51 -9.79
N ILE A 243 18.07 3.76 -10.84
CA ILE A 243 18.99 2.78 -11.45
C ILE A 243 19.88 3.50 -12.45
N HIS A 244 19.32 4.39 -13.27
CA HIS A 244 20.04 5.06 -14.36
C HIS A 244 20.53 6.45 -13.97
N LYS A 245 19.73 7.20 -13.21
CA LYS A 245 20.00 8.57 -12.80
C LYS A 245 19.97 8.69 -11.28
N GLY A 246 20.49 9.80 -10.79
CA GLY A 246 20.47 10.12 -9.36
C GLY A 246 21.84 10.07 -8.71
N LYS A 247 21.88 10.52 -7.44
CA LYS A 247 23.09 10.46 -6.60
C LYS A 247 23.20 9.12 -5.89
N LEU A 248 22.08 8.55 -5.48
CA LEU A 248 21.98 7.20 -4.92
C LEU A 248 21.51 6.25 -6.03
N LYS A 249 22.35 5.25 -6.38
CA LYS A 249 22.09 4.32 -7.48
C LYS A 249 22.23 2.86 -7.06
N ALA A 250 21.60 1.97 -7.82
CA ALA A 250 21.90 0.55 -7.81
C ALA A 250 22.87 0.23 -8.96
N GLU A 251 24.01 -0.35 -8.63
CA GLU A 251 25.00 -0.82 -9.61
C GLU A 251 25.23 -2.33 -9.44
N ASN A 252 25.84 -2.99 -10.43
CA ASN A 252 26.12 -4.43 -10.41
C ASN A 252 24.87 -5.30 -10.13
N ILE A 253 23.74 -4.92 -10.72
CA ILE A 253 22.45 -5.60 -10.51
C ILE A 253 22.51 -7.01 -11.11
N THR A 254 22.13 -8.00 -10.30
CA THR A 254 21.95 -9.40 -10.71
C THR A 254 20.63 -9.94 -10.17
N PHE A 255 20.06 -10.94 -10.84
CA PHE A 255 18.83 -11.61 -10.43
C PHE A 255 19.07 -13.11 -10.28
N ASP A 256 18.44 -13.71 -9.28
CA ASP A 256 18.38 -15.15 -9.13
C ASP A 256 17.21 -15.79 -9.93
N GLU A 257 17.09 -17.13 -9.87
CA GLU A 257 16.02 -17.88 -10.57
C GLU A 257 14.59 -17.50 -10.11
N MET A 258 14.45 -16.89 -8.93
CA MET A 258 13.19 -16.38 -8.38
C MET A 258 12.96 -14.90 -8.68
N GLY A 259 13.80 -14.27 -9.51
CA GLY A 259 13.71 -12.86 -9.86
C GLY A 259 14.08 -11.89 -8.71
N ARG A 260 14.78 -12.37 -7.67
CA ARG A 260 15.23 -11.56 -6.54
C ARG A 260 16.53 -10.86 -6.88
N ALA A 261 16.58 -9.55 -6.63
CA ALA A 261 17.73 -8.74 -6.99
C ALA A 261 18.84 -8.75 -5.93
N SER A 262 20.09 -8.74 -6.40
CA SER A 262 21.26 -8.31 -5.63
C SER A 262 21.91 -7.14 -6.33
N PHE A 263 22.32 -6.11 -5.60
CA PHE A 263 22.94 -4.91 -6.16
C PHE A 263 23.82 -4.19 -5.14
N ASP A 264 24.75 -3.37 -5.63
CA ASP A 264 25.49 -2.43 -4.81
C ASP A 264 24.75 -1.09 -4.72
N ALA A 265 24.45 -0.63 -3.50
CA ALA A 265 23.93 0.70 -3.25
C ALA A 265 25.12 1.69 -3.28
N VAL A 266 25.11 2.59 -4.27
CA VAL A 266 26.20 3.54 -4.54
C VAL A 266 25.71 4.98 -4.34
N LEU A 267 26.36 5.75 -3.49
CA LEU A 267 26.08 7.19 -3.28
C LEU A 267 27.23 8.03 -3.80
N GLU A 268 26.93 8.88 -4.80
CA GLU A 268 27.92 9.80 -5.40
C GLU A 268 29.23 9.09 -5.87
N GLY A 269 29.10 7.82 -6.31
CA GLY A 269 30.22 7.01 -6.82
C GLY A 269 30.88 6.13 -5.77
N GLU A 270 30.50 6.21 -4.49
CA GLU A 270 31.03 5.36 -3.43
C GLU A 270 30.04 4.22 -3.09
N ILE A 271 30.52 2.99 -3.08
CA ILE A 271 29.72 1.83 -2.66
C ILE A 271 29.49 1.92 -1.16
N LEU A 272 28.22 2.05 -0.76
CA LEU A 272 27.83 2.05 0.65
C LEU A 272 27.74 0.65 1.21
N THR A 273 27.06 -0.24 0.51
CA THR A 273 26.83 -1.64 0.90
C THR A 273 26.23 -2.41 -0.27
N THR A 274 26.41 -3.73 -0.26
CA THR A 274 25.71 -4.65 -1.16
C THR A 274 24.41 -5.11 -0.51
N ILE A 275 23.33 -5.13 -1.28
CA ILE A 275 21.98 -5.52 -0.85
C ILE A 275 21.56 -6.80 -1.56
N HIS A 276 20.94 -7.71 -0.81
CA HIS A 276 20.32 -8.94 -1.32
C HIS A 276 18.84 -8.93 -0.95
N LEU A 277 17.95 -8.69 -1.92
CA LEU A 277 16.51 -8.69 -1.67
C LEU A 277 15.95 -10.11 -1.66
N LYS A 278 15.01 -10.40 -0.77
CA LYS A 278 14.23 -11.64 -0.77
C LYS A 278 12.93 -11.54 -1.59
N VAL A 279 12.55 -10.33 -1.96
CA VAL A 279 11.36 -10.07 -2.77
C VAL A 279 11.75 -9.87 -4.24
N PRO A 280 11.01 -10.47 -5.20
CA PRO A 280 11.34 -10.40 -6.60
C PRO A 280 10.91 -9.09 -7.25
N GLY A 281 11.47 -8.82 -8.45
CA GLY A 281 11.07 -7.74 -9.33
C GLY A 281 11.98 -6.52 -9.27
N GLU A 282 12.25 -5.95 -10.45
CA GLU A 282 13.10 -4.78 -10.62
C GLU A 282 12.54 -3.55 -9.90
N PHE A 283 11.19 -3.41 -9.86
CA PHE A 283 10.55 -2.32 -9.11
C PHE A 283 10.90 -2.34 -7.61
N ASN A 284 11.26 -3.49 -7.04
CA ASN A 284 11.73 -3.57 -5.66
C ASN A 284 13.15 -3.03 -5.47
N ILE A 285 13.94 -2.90 -6.53
CA ILE A 285 15.21 -2.15 -6.47
C ILE A 285 14.92 -0.67 -6.24
N TYR A 286 13.97 -0.08 -6.97
CA TYR A 286 13.54 1.31 -6.76
C TYR A 286 12.95 1.52 -5.35
N ASN A 287 12.10 0.60 -4.88
CA ASN A 287 11.56 0.63 -3.54
C ASN A 287 12.67 0.60 -2.47
N ALA A 288 13.66 -0.28 -2.65
CA ALA A 288 14.80 -0.41 -1.75
C ALA A 288 15.70 0.83 -1.79
N LEU A 289 16.02 1.38 -2.98
CA LEU A 289 16.80 2.61 -3.11
C LEU A 289 16.09 3.79 -2.43
N GLY A 290 14.78 3.93 -2.62
CA GLY A 290 13.98 4.93 -1.93
C GLY A 290 14.04 4.75 -0.40
N ALA A 291 13.89 3.52 0.08
CA ALA A 291 14.02 3.20 1.50
C ALA A 291 15.42 3.49 2.05
N ILE A 292 16.50 3.16 1.31
CA ILE A 292 17.89 3.49 1.65
C ILE A 292 18.05 5.01 1.77
N GLY A 293 17.62 5.76 0.74
CA GLY A 293 17.73 7.22 0.72
C GLY A 293 16.99 7.90 1.88
N ALA A 294 15.77 7.46 2.19
CA ALA A 294 15.01 7.95 3.31
C ALA A 294 15.65 7.60 4.66
N SER A 295 16.20 6.39 4.78
CA SER A 295 16.92 5.93 5.97
C SER A 295 18.18 6.74 6.23
N LEU A 296 19.01 6.96 5.23
CA LEU A 296 20.22 7.80 5.31
C LEU A 296 19.85 9.24 5.71
N SER A 297 18.77 9.78 5.13
CA SER A 297 18.28 11.13 5.45
C SER A 297 17.74 11.26 6.88
N SER A 298 17.41 10.13 7.53
CA SER A 298 16.90 10.05 8.89
C SER A 298 17.94 9.58 9.91
N GLY A 299 19.21 9.41 9.50
CA GLY A 299 20.30 9.02 10.40
C GLY A 299 20.25 7.55 10.83
N ILE A 300 19.72 6.67 9.99
CA ILE A 300 19.76 5.22 10.18
C ILE A 300 21.13 4.69 9.68
N SER A 301 21.70 3.74 10.40
CA SER A 301 23.01 3.18 10.07
C SER A 301 23.01 2.30 8.81
N LEU A 302 24.16 2.21 8.13
CA LEU A 302 24.30 1.32 6.97
C LEU A 302 24.07 -0.15 7.35
N GLU A 303 24.45 -0.55 8.55
CA GLU A 303 24.23 -1.91 9.06
C GLU A 303 22.73 -2.18 9.27
N GLY A 304 21.98 -1.23 9.83
CA GLY A 304 20.52 -1.32 9.97
C GLY A 304 19.83 -1.40 8.60
N ILE A 305 20.29 -0.60 7.63
CA ILE A 305 19.78 -0.61 6.24
C ILE A 305 20.00 -2.00 5.62
N ARG A 306 21.24 -2.52 5.66
CA ARG A 306 21.57 -3.81 5.09
C ARG A 306 20.76 -4.93 5.73
N LYS A 307 20.81 -5.07 7.05
CA LYS A 307 20.06 -6.10 7.80
C LYS A 307 18.56 -6.04 7.57
N GLY A 308 18.01 -4.82 7.58
CA GLY A 308 16.57 -4.63 7.40
C GLY A 308 16.10 -5.10 6.02
N LEU A 309 16.81 -4.74 4.96
CA LEU A 309 16.48 -5.16 3.59
C LEU A 309 16.70 -6.65 3.36
N GLU A 310 17.81 -7.22 3.87
CA GLU A 310 18.11 -8.66 3.77
C GLU A 310 17.08 -9.52 4.54
N ASN A 311 16.46 -8.98 5.58
CA ASN A 311 15.45 -9.68 6.37
C ASN A 311 14.00 -9.39 5.93
N TYR A 312 13.81 -8.46 5.00
CA TYR A 312 12.48 -8.13 4.49
C TYR A 312 11.94 -9.25 3.60
N GLU A 313 10.85 -9.87 4.02
CA GLU A 313 10.21 -11.01 3.33
C GLU A 313 8.96 -10.61 2.53
N GLY A 314 8.68 -9.31 2.44
CA GLY A 314 7.50 -8.79 1.77
C GLY A 314 6.36 -8.40 2.72
N VAL A 315 5.26 -8.04 2.14
CA VAL A 315 4.01 -7.66 2.79
C VAL A 315 2.86 -8.39 2.13
N ASP A 316 1.82 -8.70 2.88
CA ASP A 316 0.68 -9.44 2.35
C ASP A 316 0.11 -8.79 1.10
N LYS A 317 -0.26 -9.61 0.12
CA LYS A 317 -0.85 -9.21 -1.16
C LYS A 317 0.04 -8.32 -2.03
N ARG A 318 1.36 -8.35 -1.89
CA ARG A 318 2.30 -7.62 -2.74
C ARG A 318 3.36 -8.56 -3.29
N PHE A 319 3.06 -9.18 -4.43
CA PHE A 319 3.84 -10.24 -5.05
C PHE A 319 4.25 -11.32 -4.03
N GLN A 320 3.28 -11.68 -3.20
CA GLN A 320 3.47 -12.55 -2.04
C GLN A 320 3.63 -14.00 -2.48
N HIS A 321 4.71 -14.65 -2.07
CA HIS A 321 4.82 -16.10 -2.21
C HIS A 321 3.93 -16.77 -1.17
N LEU A 322 2.87 -17.45 -1.62
CA LEU A 322 1.94 -18.14 -0.73
C LEU A 322 2.46 -19.53 -0.35
N TYR A 323 2.86 -20.32 -1.34
CA TYR A 323 3.44 -21.64 -1.17
C TYR A 323 4.02 -22.18 -2.48
N THR A 324 4.90 -23.18 -2.38
CA THR A 324 5.29 -24.06 -3.48
C THR A 324 4.93 -25.49 -3.12
N LYS A 325 4.17 -26.17 -3.98
CA LYS A 325 3.71 -27.55 -3.76
C LYS A 325 3.72 -28.34 -5.05
N ASN A 326 4.26 -29.58 -5.01
CA ASN A 326 4.46 -30.41 -6.20
C ASN A 326 5.22 -29.68 -7.32
N ASP A 327 6.18 -28.83 -6.95
CA ASP A 327 6.94 -27.95 -7.85
C ASP A 327 6.06 -26.93 -8.61
N ILE A 328 4.87 -26.62 -8.09
CA ILE A 328 4.01 -25.54 -8.56
C ILE A 328 4.15 -24.36 -7.58
N THR A 329 4.59 -23.22 -8.06
CA THR A 329 4.73 -22.00 -7.25
C THR A 329 3.48 -21.16 -7.33
N VAL A 330 2.93 -20.77 -6.18
CA VAL A 330 1.70 -19.95 -6.10
C VAL A 330 2.00 -18.62 -5.44
N LEU A 331 1.67 -17.55 -6.16
CA LEU A 331 1.89 -16.17 -5.81
C LEU A 331 0.56 -15.42 -5.71
N ASP A 332 0.52 -14.32 -4.94
CA ASP A 332 -0.62 -13.41 -4.84
C ASP A 332 -0.18 -11.96 -4.95
N ASP A 333 -0.91 -11.15 -5.73
CA ASP A 333 -0.65 -9.72 -5.88
C ASP A 333 -1.93 -8.90 -5.85
N TYR A 334 -1.86 -7.73 -5.24
CA TYR A 334 -2.96 -6.77 -5.14
C TYR A 334 -3.20 -5.98 -6.43
N ALA A 335 -2.36 -6.15 -7.46
CA ALA A 335 -2.43 -5.41 -8.71
C ALA A 335 -3.83 -5.45 -9.32
N HIS A 336 -4.39 -4.27 -9.55
CA HIS A 336 -5.75 -4.08 -10.01
C HIS A 336 -5.88 -2.92 -11.01
N HIS A 337 -4.78 -2.25 -11.34
CA HIS A 337 -4.65 -1.27 -12.41
C HIS A 337 -3.79 -1.87 -13.53
N PRO A 338 -4.06 -1.60 -14.82
CA PRO A 338 -3.32 -2.18 -15.95
C PRO A 338 -1.79 -2.04 -15.84
N GLY A 339 -1.28 -0.88 -15.39
CA GLY A 339 0.15 -0.66 -15.18
C GLY A 339 0.73 -1.59 -14.08
N GLU A 340 0.04 -1.74 -12.94
CA GLU A 340 0.45 -2.66 -11.87
C GLU A 340 0.45 -4.11 -12.35
N ILE A 341 -0.60 -4.51 -13.10
CA ILE A 341 -0.71 -5.86 -13.66
C ILE A 341 0.48 -6.15 -14.57
N LYS A 342 0.78 -5.26 -15.53
CA LYS A 342 1.94 -5.41 -16.43
C LYS A 342 3.24 -5.56 -15.65
N ASN A 343 3.49 -4.73 -14.65
CA ASN A 343 4.69 -4.79 -13.81
C ASN A 343 4.81 -6.13 -13.05
N ALA A 344 3.70 -6.64 -12.49
CA ALA A 344 3.69 -7.93 -11.82
C ALA A 344 3.92 -9.08 -12.82
N LEU A 345 3.31 -9.03 -14.01
CA LEU A 345 3.49 -10.03 -15.07
C LEU A 345 4.90 -10.01 -15.66
N ASP A 346 5.49 -8.83 -15.86
CA ASP A 346 6.90 -8.70 -16.28
C ASP A 346 7.86 -9.31 -15.27
N THR A 347 7.50 -9.24 -13.99
CA THR A 347 8.28 -9.87 -12.92
C THR A 347 8.20 -11.39 -12.99
N VAL A 348 6.99 -11.95 -13.12
CA VAL A 348 6.82 -13.40 -13.16
C VAL A 348 7.44 -14.01 -14.42
N LEU A 349 7.43 -13.28 -15.53
CA LEU A 349 8.10 -13.69 -16.78
C LEU A 349 9.62 -13.82 -16.65
N LYS A 350 10.24 -13.04 -15.75
CA LYS A 350 11.70 -13.12 -15.48
C LYS A 350 12.07 -14.23 -14.50
N MET A 351 11.10 -14.84 -13.82
CA MET A 351 11.32 -15.98 -12.93
C MET A 351 11.49 -17.27 -13.74
N LYS A 352 12.16 -18.27 -13.16
CA LYS A 352 12.21 -19.59 -13.78
C LYS A 352 10.85 -20.26 -13.71
N HIS A 353 10.28 -20.60 -14.86
CA HIS A 353 8.97 -21.21 -14.98
C HIS A 353 8.85 -22.09 -16.23
N ASN A 354 7.85 -23.00 -16.23
CA ASN A 354 7.40 -23.69 -17.42
C ASN A 354 6.21 -22.93 -18.05
N LYS A 355 5.11 -22.78 -17.32
CA LYS A 355 3.93 -22.03 -17.70
C LYS A 355 3.50 -21.06 -16.62
N ILE A 356 2.82 -20.00 -17.00
CA ILE A 356 2.23 -19.00 -16.11
C ILE A 356 0.71 -18.99 -16.28
N HIS A 357 0.01 -19.32 -15.19
CA HIS A 357 -1.44 -19.27 -15.09
C HIS A 357 -1.86 -18.09 -14.21
N VAL A 358 -2.63 -17.17 -14.75
CA VAL A 358 -3.09 -15.99 -14.04
C VAL A 358 -4.56 -16.15 -13.67
N VAL A 359 -4.89 -15.89 -12.40
CA VAL A 359 -6.27 -15.73 -11.92
C VAL A 359 -6.51 -14.28 -11.62
N PHE A 360 -7.35 -13.62 -12.39
CA PHE A 360 -7.60 -12.19 -12.25
C PHE A 360 -9.02 -11.88 -11.80
N GLN A 361 -9.13 -11.04 -10.78
CA GLN A 361 -10.39 -10.45 -10.33
C GLN A 361 -10.34 -8.93 -10.49
N SER A 362 -11.07 -8.40 -11.46
CA SER A 362 -11.17 -6.95 -11.64
C SER A 362 -11.87 -6.30 -10.45
N HIS A 363 -11.47 -5.08 -10.11
CA HIS A 363 -11.98 -4.33 -8.95
C HIS A 363 -12.80 -3.13 -9.41
N THR A 364 -14.05 -3.12 -9.03
CA THR A 364 -15.15 -2.19 -9.33
C THR A 364 -15.60 -2.16 -10.81
N TYR A 365 -16.89 -1.97 -11.01
CA TYR A 365 -17.47 -1.87 -12.36
C TYR A 365 -17.01 -0.61 -13.10
N THR A 366 -16.93 0.52 -12.39
CA THR A 366 -16.54 1.79 -12.98
C THR A 366 -15.11 1.76 -13.49
N ARG A 367 -14.16 1.23 -12.71
CA ARG A 367 -12.75 1.08 -13.15
C ARG A 367 -12.64 0.09 -14.31
N THR A 368 -13.30 -1.06 -14.21
CA THR A 368 -13.27 -2.08 -15.28
C THR A 368 -13.77 -1.50 -16.60
N LYS A 369 -14.83 -0.68 -16.55
CA LYS A 369 -15.35 -0.01 -17.75
C LYS A 369 -14.43 1.07 -18.28
N ALA A 370 -13.89 1.92 -17.39
CA ALA A 370 -13.02 3.04 -17.78
C ALA A 370 -11.71 2.58 -18.43
N LEU A 371 -11.14 1.46 -17.96
CA LEU A 371 -9.86 0.91 -18.42
C LEU A 371 -10.04 -0.40 -19.20
N PHE A 372 -11.22 -0.58 -19.82
CA PHE A 372 -11.58 -1.84 -20.45
C PHE A 372 -10.58 -2.29 -21.53
N ASN A 373 -10.19 -1.37 -22.39
CA ASN A 373 -9.25 -1.67 -23.50
C ASN A 373 -7.88 -2.04 -22.96
N GLU A 374 -7.38 -1.29 -21.99
CA GLU A 374 -6.09 -1.52 -21.35
C GLU A 374 -6.05 -2.89 -20.66
N PHE A 375 -7.14 -3.29 -19.99
CA PHE A 375 -7.23 -4.62 -19.40
C PHE A 375 -7.18 -5.73 -20.44
N THR A 376 -7.74 -5.52 -21.65
CA THR A 376 -7.67 -6.56 -22.70
C THR A 376 -6.25 -6.83 -23.18
N GLU A 377 -5.30 -5.93 -22.94
CA GLU A 377 -3.91 -6.01 -23.41
C GLU A 377 -2.91 -6.45 -22.34
N CYS A 378 -3.33 -6.54 -21.06
CA CYS A 378 -2.42 -6.82 -19.98
C CYS A 378 -1.83 -8.22 -19.98
N PHE A 379 -2.55 -9.23 -20.52
CA PHE A 379 -2.30 -10.64 -20.28
C PHE A 379 -1.70 -11.39 -21.47
N ASP A 380 -1.33 -10.69 -22.53
CA ASP A 380 -0.93 -11.27 -23.84
C ASP A 380 0.24 -12.28 -23.75
N ALA A 381 1.12 -12.14 -22.78
CA ALA A 381 2.29 -13.02 -22.62
C ALA A 381 2.04 -14.23 -21.70
N MET A 382 0.83 -14.44 -21.22
CA MET A 382 0.50 -15.52 -20.28
C MET A 382 0.04 -16.78 -20.97
N ASP A 383 0.27 -17.95 -20.34
CA ASP A 383 -0.16 -19.24 -20.91
C ASP A 383 -1.66 -19.49 -20.70
N THR A 384 -2.24 -18.98 -19.62
CA THR A 384 -3.68 -19.12 -19.33
C THR A 384 -4.16 -17.98 -18.44
N LEU A 385 -5.33 -17.42 -18.76
CA LEU A 385 -6.01 -16.44 -17.94
C LEU A 385 -7.36 -16.99 -17.45
N LEU A 386 -7.55 -16.97 -16.14
CA LEU A 386 -8.81 -17.27 -15.47
C LEU A 386 -9.41 -15.96 -14.96
N LEU A 387 -10.61 -15.62 -15.42
CA LEU A 387 -11.33 -14.44 -14.99
C LEU A 387 -12.41 -14.79 -13.98
N LEU A 388 -12.41 -14.09 -12.85
CA LEU A 388 -13.40 -14.18 -11.79
C LEU A 388 -14.45 -13.06 -11.93
N PRO A 389 -15.62 -13.17 -11.27
CA PRO A 389 -16.60 -12.09 -11.22
C PRO A 389 -15.97 -10.80 -10.69
N ILE A 390 -16.40 -9.66 -11.24
CA ILE A 390 -15.90 -8.34 -10.81
C ILE A 390 -16.16 -8.17 -9.31
N PHE A 391 -15.16 -7.75 -8.56
CA PHE A 391 -15.32 -7.40 -7.15
C PHE A 391 -15.94 -6.00 -7.04
N ALA A 392 -17.22 -5.95 -6.72
CA ALA A 392 -18.00 -4.72 -6.69
C ALA A 392 -17.55 -3.70 -5.64
N ALA A 393 -16.88 -4.14 -4.56
CA ALA A 393 -16.55 -3.33 -3.40
C ALA A 393 -17.80 -2.62 -2.81
N ARG A 394 -18.02 -1.35 -3.16
CA ARG A 394 -19.17 -0.54 -2.69
C ARG A 394 -20.12 -0.13 -3.82
N GLU A 395 -19.81 -0.53 -5.05
CA GLU A 395 -20.63 -0.18 -6.21
C GLU A 395 -21.80 -1.14 -6.35
N PRO A 396 -23.03 -0.66 -6.64
CA PRO A 396 -24.12 -1.52 -7.05
C PRO A 396 -23.83 -2.09 -8.43
N ASP A 397 -24.24 -3.34 -8.65
CA ASP A 397 -24.24 -3.91 -10.00
C ASP A 397 -25.37 -3.25 -10.82
N THR A 398 -24.98 -2.49 -11.82
CA THR A 398 -25.89 -1.79 -12.74
C THR A 398 -25.88 -2.40 -14.14
N GLY A 399 -25.17 -3.52 -14.34
CA GLY A 399 -24.94 -4.11 -15.66
C GLY A 399 -24.02 -3.26 -16.56
N LEU A 400 -23.18 -2.39 -15.97
CA LEU A 400 -22.30 -1.48 -16.71
C LEU A 400 -21.24 -2.23 -17.53
N VAL A 401 -20.72 -3.32 -16.99
CA VAL A 401 -19.71 -4.22 -17.57
C VAL A 401 -19.66 -5.52 -16.79
N SER A 402 -19.35 -6.63 -17.46
CA SER A 402 -19.18 -7.94 -16.81
C SER A 402 -17.79 -8.53 -17.05
N SER A 403 -17.43 -9.55 -16.26
CA SER A 403 -16.20 -10.32 -16.50
C SER A 403 -16.29 -11.16 -17.77
N GLU A 404 -17.49 -11.57 -18.19
CA GLU A 404 -17.74 -12.26 -19.47
C GLU A 404 -17.43 -11.34 -20.65
N GLU A 405 -17.91 -10.09 -20.63
CA GLU A 405 -17.61 -9.11 -21.70
C GLU A 405 -16.10 -8.87 -21.81
N LEU A 406 -15.40 -8.77 -20.69
CA LEU A 406 -13.94 -8.64 -20.68
C LEU A 406 -13.28 -9.90 -21.25
N GLY A 407 -13.70 -11.09 -20.83
CA GLY A 407 -13.20 -12.37 -21.32
C GLY A 407 -13.44 -12.54 -22.83
N ASP A 408 -14.63 -12.15 -23.35
CA ASP A 408 -14.94 -12.17 -24.77
C ASP A 408 -14.04 -11.23 -25.58
N ALA A 409 -13.78 -10.05 -25.05
CA ALA A 409 -12.89 -9.09 -25.69
C ALA A 409 -11.44 -9.61 -25.77
N ILE A 410 -10.93 -10.24 -24.69
CA ILE A 410 -9.60 -10.86 -24.67
C ILE A 410 -9.54 -12.07 -25.63
N ARG A 411 -10.54 -12.96 -25.60
CA ARG A 411 -10.62 -14.11 -26.54
C ARG A 411 -10.63 -13.68 -28.00
N LYS A 412 -11.27 -12.57 -28.35
CA LYS A 412 -11.26 -12.02 -29.72
C LYS A 412 -9.88 -11.59 -30.19
N ARG A 413 -8.99 -11.16 -29.26
CA ARG A 413 -7.59 -10.85 -29.58
C ARG A 413 -6.77 -12.12 -29.85
N ASN A 414 -7.19 -13.26 -29.31
CA ASN A 414 -6.55 -14.57 -29.46
C ASN A 414 -5.07 -14.59 -29.03
N THR A 415 -4.73 -13.83 -28.01
CA THR A 415 -3.35 -13.69 -27.48
C THR A 415 -3.10 -14.60 -26.29
N VAL A 416 -4.13 -14.86 -25.47
CA VAL A 416 -4.07 -15.73 -24.29
C VAL A 416 -5.32 -16.60 -24.15
N PRO A 417 -5.20 -17.92 -23.93
CA PRO A 417 -6.32 -18.79 -23.58
C PRO A 417 -7.03 -18.27 -22.33
N THR A 418 -8.31 -17.89 -22.47
CA THR A 418 -9.08 -17.22 -21.41
C THR A 418 -10.33 -17.98 -21.07
N VAL A 419 -10.54 -18.24 -19.78
CA VAL A 419 -11.72 -18.94 -19.23
C VAL A 419 -12.34 -18.07 -18.13
N ASN A 420 -13.68 -17.90 -18.18
CA ASN A 420 -14.43 -17.22 -17.12
C ASN A 420 -14.99 -18.25 -16.15
N PHE A 421 -14.99 -17.91 -14.87
CA PHE A 421 -15.55 -18.70 -13.78
C PHE A 421 -16.49 -17.82 -12.94
N THR A 422 -17.62 -18.39 -12.52
CA THR A 422 -18.54 -17.78 -11.55
C THR A 422 -18.16 -18.15 -10.12
N GLU A 423 -17.65 -19.37 -9.92
CA GLU A 423 -17.29 -19.90 -8.62
C GLU A 423 -15.77 -20.05 -8.48
N PHE A 424 -15.23 -19.62 -7.34
CA PHE A 424 -13.80 -19.72 -7.03
C PHE A 424 -13.32 -21.18 -6.95
N GLN A 425 -14.20 -22.06 -6.50
CA GLN A 425 -13.90 -23.48 -6.38
C GLN A 425 -13.68 -24.13 -7.75
N ASP A 426 -14.46 -23.74 -8.76
CA ASP A 426 -14.33 -24.27 -10.12
C ASP A 426 -13.03 -23.78 -10.78
N ALA A 427 -12.65 -22.53 -10.55
CA ALA A 427 -11.35 -22.01 -10.98
C ALA A 427 -10.18 -22.77 -10.32
N ALA A 428 -10.28 -23.08 -9.03
CA ALA A 428 -9.26 -23.87 -8.33
C ALA A 428 -9.20 -25.31 -8.85
N ALA A 429 -10.35 -25.95 -9.12
CA ALA A 429 -10.42 -27.30 -9.70
C ALA A 429 -9.80 -27.34 -11.10
N TYR A 430 -10.09 -26.35 -11.94
CA TYR A 430 -9.50 -26.22 -13.27
C TYR A 430 -7.97 -26.06 -13.19
N LEU A 431 -7.45 -25.22 -12.30
CA LEU A 431 -6.00 -25.09 -12.09
C LEU A 431 -5.36 -26.43 -11.65
N LYS A 432 -6.03 -27.21 -10.77
CA LYS A 432 -5.54 -28.54 -10.37
C LYS A 432 -5.37 -29.48 -11.56
N GLU A 433 -6.23 -29.38 -12.57
CA GLU A 433 -6.18 -30.24 -13.77
C GLU A 433 -5.06 -29.83 -14.74
N ILE A 434 -4.84 -28.52 -14.91
CA ILE A 434 -3.94 -28.03 -15.95
C ILE A 434 -2.51 -27.78 -15.47
N ALA A 435 -2.32 -27.40 -14.20
CA ALA A 435 -1.01 -27.02 -13.67
C ALA A 435 -0.08 -28.22 -13.54
N LYS A 436 1.18 -28.03 -13.89
CA LYS A 436 2.24 -29.05 -13.90
C LYS A 436 3.43 -28.58 -13.07
N PRO A 437 4.33 -29.52 -12.66
CA PRO A 437 5.58 -29.17 -12.01
C PRO A 437 6.38 -28.12 -12.83
N GLY A 438 6.90 -27.10 -12.16
CA GLY A 438 7.59 -25.96 -12.75
C GLY A 438 6.68 -24.81 -13.20
N ASP A 439 5.36 -24.93 -13.07
CA ASP A 439 4.43 -23.85 -13.40
C ASP A 439 4.32 -22.83 -12.25
N ILE A 440 3.99 -21.59 -12.62
CA ILE A 440 3.63 -20.52 -11.69
C ILE A 440 2.15 -20.21 -11.81
N ILE A 441 1.48 -20.10 -10.69
CA ILE A 441 0.10 -19.62 -10.58
C ILE A 441 0.15 -18.26 -9.86
N LEU A 442 -0.39 -17.22 -10.48
CA LEU A 442 -0.46 -15.87 -9.92
C LEU A 442 -1.92 -15.45 -9.76
N THR A 443 -2.38 -15.30 -8.51
CA THR A 443 -3.68 -14.67 -8.22
C THR A 443 -3.52 -13.16 -8.13
N MET A 444 -4.40 -12.40 -8.79
CA MET A 444 -4.28 -10.95 -8.90
C MET A 444 -5.62 -10.25 -8.66
N GLY A 445 -5.55 -9.11 -7.97
CA GLY A 445 -6.68 -8.21 -7.78
C GLY A 445 -6.85 -7.67 -6.37
N ALA A 446 -7.54 -6.54 -6.25
CA ALA A 446 -7.84 -5.91 -4.95
C ALA A 446 -9.03 -6.57 -4.21
N GLY A 447 -9.56 -7.66 -4.75
CA GLY A 447 -10.69 -8.40 -4.21
C GLY A 447 -10.30 -9.62 -3.41
N GLU A 448 -10.88 -10.75 -3.80
CA GLU A 448 -10.83 -12.04 -3.09
C GLU A 448 -10.15 -13.15 -3.92
N SER A 449 -9.46 -12.83 -5.01
CA SER A 449 -8.81 -13.79 -5.92
C SER A 449 -7.91 -14.80 -5.19
N VAL A 450 -7.27 -14.40 -4.10
CA VAL A 450 -6.43 -15.25 -3.25
C VAL A 450 -7.16 -16.51 -2.73
N LYS A 451 -8.49 -16.47 -2.60
CA LYS A 451 -9.29 -17.63 -2.20
C LYS A 451 -9.12 -18.82 -3.16
N VAL A 452 -8.89 -18.56 -4.45
CA VAL A 452 -8.62 -19.63 -5.42
C VAL A 452 -7.32 -20.34 -5.08
N ALA A 453 -6.27 -19.61 -4.70
CA ALA A 453 -5.01 -20.19 -4.25
C ALA A 453 -5.15 -21.00 -2.95
N GLU A 454 -5.95 -20.51 -2.00
CA GLU A 454 -6.25 -21.22 -0.74
C GLU A 454 -7.01 -22.52 -1.00
N MET A 455 -8.04 -22.51 -1.85
CA MET A 455 -8.81 -23.69 -2.25
C MET A 455 -7.93 -24.70 -3.02
N LEU A 456 -7.10 -24.23 -3.95
CA LEU A 456 -6.15 -25.06 -4.68
C LEU A 456 -5.18 -25.76 -3.73
N LYS A 457 -4.67 -25.06 -2.73
CA LYS A 457 -3.78 -25.65 -1.71
C LYS A 457 -4.43 -26.86 -1.04
N LEU A 458 -5.68 -26.72 -0.61
CA LEU A 458 -6.45 -27.81 0.01
C LEU A 458 -6.65 -28.97 -0.97
N MET A 459 -6.95 -28.69 -2.24
CA MET A 459 -7.14 -29.72 -3.28
C MET A 459 -5.84 -30.47 -3.63
N LEU A 460 -4.69 -29.82 -3.50
CA LEU A 460 -3.37 -30.42 -3.70
C LEU A 460 -2.90 -31.22 -2.46
N ASP A 461 -3.55 -31.05 -1.30
CA ASP A 461 -3.30 -31.80 -0.07
C ASP A 461 -4.01 -33.16 -0.04
N VAL A 462 -5.13 -33.25 -0.75
CA VAL A 462 -5.89 -34.51 -0.88
C VAL A 462 -5.28 -35.33 -2.03
N ARG A 463 -4.60 -36.43 -1.69
CA ARG A 463 -4.05 -37.42 -2.65
C ARG A 463 -5.15 -38.28 -3.26
#